data_750298389d976d624c01896ae22059c8
#
_entry.id   750298389d976d624c01896ae22059c8
#
_cell.length_a   1.000
_cell.length_b   1.000
_cell.length_c   1.000
_cell.angle_alpha   90.00
_cell.angle_beta   90.00
_cell.angle_gamma   90.00
#
_symmetry.space_group_name_H-M   'P 1'
#
loop_
_entity.id
_entity.type
_entity.pdbx_description
1 polymer ?
#
loop_
_entity_poly.entity_id
_entity_poly.type
_entity_poly.pdbx_seq_one_letter_code
_entity_poly.pdbx_strand_id
1 'polypeptide(L)'
;NECYGNKNIVSILKEDNIVIIGALEDVDDHVNSIRDSIDSNLYVKCYISYMKLNNINEIKEAYEINMSKINLAIKYDLDEVIYGERDLLFETLVDSIDEDLKMKMYEDFGLGFSKLDREMIKTIETFFKCGLNISDASKELYVHRNTLIYRLDKIQKCTSYDIRNFNEAVIFKIAFLIWRGKEISK
;
A
#
# COMPACT_ATOMS: atom_id res chain seq x y z
N ASN A 1 22.73 12.74 -11.07
CA ASN A 1 23.10 14.18 -11.08
C ASN A 1 22.71 14.93 -12.36
N GLU A 2 22.36 14.25 -13.46
CA GLU A 2 22.03 14.90 -14.73
C GLU A 2 20.57 15.40 -14.85
N CYS A 3 19.65 14.90 -14.03
CA CYS A 3 18.24 15.31 -14.08
C CYS A 3 17.92 16.65 -13.39
N TYR A 4 18.83 17.16 -12.55
CA TYR A 4 18.56 18.34 -11.73
C TYR A 4 19.61 19.44 -11.97
N GLY A 5 19.46 20.15 -13.06
CA GLY A 5 20.27 21.36 -13.35
C GLY A 5 20.01 22.56 -12.42
N ASN A 6 19.22 22.38 -11.36
CA ASN A 6 18.82 23.43 -10.44
C ASN A 6 19.65 23.37 -9.15
N LYS A 7 20.28 24.49 -8.78
CA LYS A 7 21.20 24.63 -7.63
C LYS A 7 20.56 24.39 -6.25
N ASN A 8 19.27 24.08 -6.18
CA ASN A 8 18.51 23.98 -4.93
C ASN A 8 18.11 22.56 -4.57
N ILE A 9 18.69 21.53 -5.21
CA ILE A 9 18.38 20.14 -4.94
C ILE A 9 19.64 19.40 -4.48
N VAL A 10 19.54 18.71 -3.36
CA VAL A 10 20.59 17.87 -2.80
C VAL A 10 20.13 16.42 -2.81
N SER A 11 20.94 15.52 -3.34
CA SER A 11 20.70 14.08 -3.27
C SER A 11 21.80 13.40 -2.41
N ILE A 12 21.38 12.54 -1.51
CA ILE A 12 22.25 11.84 -0.57
C ILE A 12 21.94 10.34 -0.66
N LEU A 13 22.96 9.53 -0.82
CA LEU A 13 22.84 8.08 -0.63
C LEU A 13 23.03 7.77 0.86
N LYS A 14 22.03 7.14 1.47
CA LYS A 14 22.09 6.72 2.86
C LYS A 14 21.63 5.26 2.95
N GLU A 15 22.56 4.36 3.28
CA GLU A 15 22.34 2.91 3.19
C GLU A 15 21.86 2.54 1.78
N ASP A 16 20.74 1.85 1.66
CA ASP A 16 20.13 1.47 0.38
C ASP A 16 19.11 2.48 -0.13
N ASN A 17 19.05 3.69 0.45
CA ASN A 17 18.06 4.70 0.15
C ASN A 17 18.69 5.95 -0.49
N ILE A 18 17.99 6.51 -1.48
CA ILE A 18 18.33 7.82 -2.05
C ILE A 18 17.40 8.85 -1.42
N VAL A 19 17.97 9.82 -0.72
CA VAL A 19 17.25 10.96 -0.13
C VAL A 19 17.45 12.17 -1.01
N ILE A 20 16.35 12.76 -1.45
CA ILE A 20 16.34 13.99 -2.28
C ILE A 20 15.69 15.09 -1.46
N ILE A 21 16.39 16.22 -1.32
CA ILE A 21 15.91 17.40 -0.59
C ILE A 21 16.02 18.60 -1.53
N GLY A 22 14.95 19.34 -1.71
CA GLY A 22 14.97 20.52 -2.58
C GLY A 22 13.64 21.25 -2.64
N ALA A 23 13.67 22.42 -3.28
CA ALA A 23 12.47 23.18 -3.60
C ALA A 23 11.94 22.69 -4.97
N LEU A 24 10.84 21.94 -4.94
CA LEU A 24 10.17 21.40 -6.11
C LEU A 24 8.82 22.13 -6.29
N GLU A 25 8.54 22.64 -7.48
CA GLU A 25 7.28 23.35 -7.77
C GLU A 25 6.11 22.35 -7.89
N ASP A 26 6.34 21.21 -8.54
CA ASP A 26 5.37 20.13 -8.69
C ASP A 26 6.02 18.81 -8.24
N VAL A 27 5.72 18.42 -6.99
CA VAL A 27 6.31 17.22 -6.40
C VAL A 27 5.76 15.95 -7.06
N ASP A 28 4.48 15.93 -7.40
CA ASP A 28 3.81 14.75 -7.98
C ASP A 28 4.38 14.41 -9.35
N ASP A 29 4.58 15.41 -10.20
CA ASP A 29 5.23 15.22 -11.50
C ASP A 29 6.67 14.73 -11.37
N HIS A 30 7.42 15.28 -10.40
CA HIS A 30 8.80 14.87 -10.14
C HIS A 30 8.89 13.43 -9.68
N VAL A 31 8.05 13.02 -8.73
CA VAL A 31 8.03 11.67 -8.18
C VAL A 31 7.62 10.64 -9.24
N ASN A 32 6.63 10.96 -10.06
CA ASN A 32 6.24 10.12 -11.20
C ASN A 32 7.37 9.98 -12.22
N SER A 33 8.06 11.08 -12.55
CA SER A 33 9.19 11.05 -13.49
C SER A 33 10.35 10.21 -12.97
N ILE A 34 10.64 10.26 -11.67
CA ILE A 34 11.67 9.42 -11.03
C ILE A 34 11.26 7.94 -11.13
N ARG A 35 10.02 7.60 -10.76
CA ARG A 35 9.50 6.23 -10.89
C ARG A 35 9.63 5.72 -12.31
N ASP A 36 9.12 6.46 -13.29
CA ASP A 36 9.13 6.05 -14.70
C ASP A 36 10.56 5.87 -15.23
N SER A 37 11.50 6.71 -14.79
CA SER A 37 12.91 6.59 -15.13
C SER A 37 13.54 5.32 -14.53
N ILE A 38 13.20 4.96 -13.29
CA ILE A 38 13.71 3.75 -12.64
C ILE A 38 13.11 2.52 -13.31
N ASP A 39 11.79 2.48 -13.52
CA ASP A 39 11.10 1.37 -14.16
C ASP A 39 11.64 1.10 -15.57
N SER A 40 11.85 2.17 -16.36
CA SER A 40 12.30 2.05 -17.75
C SER A 40 13.77 1.64 -17.90
N ASN A 41 14.63 2.02 -16.95
CA ASN A 41 16.07 1.82 -17.09
C ASN A 41 16.61 0.68 -16.22
N LEU A 42 16.02 0.41 -15.07
CA LEU A 42 16.56 -0.54 -14.10
C LEU A 42 15.67 -1.79 -13.91
N TYR A 43 14.40 -1.74 -14.31
CA TYR A 43 13.46 -2.87 -14.17
C TYR A 43 13.34 -3.40 -12.74
N VAL A 44 13.43 -2.50 -11.75
CA VAL A 44 13.32 -2.83 -10.32
C VAL A 44 12.16 -2.10 -9.68
N LYS A 45 11.45 -2.76 -8.75
CA LYS A 45 10.42 -2.12 -7.93
C LYS A 45 11.10 -1.12 -6.99
N CYS A 46 10.74 0.15 -7.08
CA CYS A 46 11.25 1.22 -6.24
C CYS A 46 10.10 1.86 -5.49
N TYR A 47 10.21 1.92 -4.17
CA TYR A 47 9.25 2.65 -3.33
C TYR A 47 9.71 4.09 -3.12
N ILE A 48 8.81 5.03 -3.25
CA ILE A 48 9.06 6.45 -3.08
C ILE A 48 8.10 6.99 -2.03
N SER A 49 8.61 7.67 -1.01
CA SER A 49 7.80 8.41 -0.05
C SER A 49 8.26 9.85 0.02
N TYR A 50 7.33 10.77 0.07
CA TYR A 50 7.64 12.19 0.11
C TYR A 50 6.71 12.96 1.05
N MET A 51 7.20 14.08 1.56
CA MET A 51 6.43 15.05 2.33
C MET A 51 6.99 16.45 2.20
N LYS A 52 6.15 17.43 2.45
CA LYS A 52 6.56 18.83 2.46
C LYS A 52 7.15 19.21 3.82
N LEU A 53 8.27 19.93 3.80
CA LEU A 53 8.88 20.51 4.99
C LEU A 53 8.51 22.00 5.08
N ASN A 54 8.17 22.47 6.25
CA ASN A 54 8.01 23.91 6.52
C ASN A 54 9.30 24.52 7.05
N ASN A 55 10.15 23.69 7.68
CA ASN A 55 11.40 24.10 8.29
C ASN A 55 12.47 23.02 8.09
N ILE A 56 13.71 23.45 7.89
CA ILE A 56 14.86 22.55 7.73
C ILE A 56 15.11 21.67 8.97
N ASN A 57 14.71 22.09 10.14
CA ASN A 57 14.84 21.31 11.38
C ASN A 57 13.94 20.06 11.40
N GLU A 58 12.93 20.00 10.53
CA GLU A 58 12.01 18.86 10.39
C GLU A 58 12.60 17.71 9.54
N ILE A 59 13.77 17.88 8.94
CA ILE A 59 14.37 16.88 8.03
C ILE A 59 14.50 15.50 8.68
N LYS A 60 14.94 15.46 9.93
CA LYS A 60 15.13 14.18 10.64
C LYS A 60 13.80 13.45 10.83
N GLU A 61 12.80 14.15 11.34
CA GLU A 61 11.47 13.60 11.56
C GLU A 61 10.82 13.18 10.22
N ALA A 62 10.93 14.00 9.21
CA ALA A 62 10.44 13.69 7.87
C ALA A 62 11.10 12.43 7.27
N TYR A 63 12.39 12.28 7.45
CA TYR A 63 13.10 11.07 7.03
C TYR A 63 12.55 9.83 7.76
N GLU A 64 12.39 9.89 9.08
CA GLU A 64 11.87 8.78 9.88
C GLU A 64 10.44 8.41 9.47
N ILE A 65 9.56 9.38 9.24
CA ILE A 65 8.20 9.17 8.76
C ILE A 65 8.19 8.52 7.36
N ASN A 66 8.97 9.05 6.44
CA ASN A 66 9.04 8.51 5.07
C ASN A 66 9.60 7.07 5.06
N MET A 67 10.63 6.79 5.86
CA MET A 67 11.17 5.44 6.00
C MET A 67 10.16 4.47 6.62
N SER A 68 9.39 4.92 7.61
CA SER A 68 8.30 4.12 8.18
C SER A 68 7.28 3.72 7.11
N LYS A 69 6.87 4.64 6.24
CA LYS A 69 5.94 4.35 5.13
C LYS A 69 6.51 3.33 4.14
N ILE A 70 7.77 3.49 3.74
CA ILE A 70 8.45 2.54 2.85
C ILE A 70 8.49 1.14 3.50
N ASN A 71 8.84 1.06 4.77
CA ASN A 71 8.87 -0.20 5.50
C ASN A 71 7.49 -0.86 5.59
N LEU A 72 6.43 -0.08 5.81
CA LEU A 72 5.04 -0.59 5.79
C LEU A 72 4.66 -1.11 4.39
N ALA A 73 5.03 -0.38 3.35
CA ALA A 73 4.75 -0.79 1.98
C ALA A 73 5.43 -2.12 1.62
N ILE A 74 6.67 -2.30 2.05
CA ILE A 74 7.41 -3.55 1.89
C ILE A 74 6.80 -4.67 2.74
N LYS A 75 6.54 -4.39 4.03
CA LYS A 75 5.98 -5.36 4.99
C LYS A 75 4.66 -5.97 4.52
N TYR A 76 3.81 -5.15 3.92
CA TYR A 76 2.48 -5.56 3.47
C TYR A 76 2.40 -5.82 1.96
N ASP A 77 3.52 -5.75 1.24
CA ASP A 77 3.63 -5.92 -0.23
C ASP A 77 2.57 -5.12 -0.97
N LEU A 78 2.53 -3.83 -0.70
CA LEU A 78 1.54 -2.96 -1.31
C LEU A 78 1.84 -2.76 -2.80
N ASP A 79 0.79 -2.73 -3.62
CA ASP A 79 0.91 -2.55 -5.06
C ASP A 79 1.37 -1.13 -5.44
N GLU A 80 0.91 -0.13 -4.69
CA GLU A 80 1.33 1.26 -4.90
C GLU A 80 2.77 1.44 -4.43
N VAL A 81 3.49 2.29 -5.12
CA VAL A 81 4.92 2.51 -4.86
C VAL A 81 5.25 3.96 -4.52
N ILE A 82 4.28 4.88 -4.61
CA ILE A 82 4.45 6.31 -4.32
C ILE A 82 3.52 6.68 -3.16
N TYR A 83 4.08 7.29 -2.11
CA TYR A 83 3.35 7.65 -0.89
C TYR A 83 3.61 9.09 -0.48
N GLY A 84 2.54 9.87 -0.47
CA GLY A 84 2.53 11.24 0.02
C GLY A 84 2.32 11.32 1.55
N GLU A 85 2.10 12.54 2.02
CA GLU A 85 2.06 12.84 3.46
C GLU A 85 0.97 12.08 4.22
N ARG A 86 -0.23 11.92 3.63
CA ARG A 86 -1.41 11.30 4.27
C ARG A 86 -1.60 9.83 3.95
N ASP A 87 -0.74 9.27 3.13
CA ASP A 87 -0.87 7.89 2.73
C ASP A 87 -0.43 6.94 3.84
N LEU A 88 -0.95 5.72 3.79
CA LEU A 88 -0.67 4.62 4.71
C LEU A 88 -1.09 4.88 6.18
N LEU A 89 -2.04 5.78 6.42
CA LEU A 89 -2.58 5.98 7.77
C LEU A 89 -3.31 4.72 8.28
N PHE A 90 -4.03 4.02 7.41
CA PHE A 90 -4.69 2.77 7.77
C PHE A 90 -3.67 1.67 8.08
N GLU A 91 -2.66 1.51 7.26
CA GLU A 91 -1.58 0.55 7.45
C GLU A 91 -0.78 0.83 8.73
N THR A 92 -0.53 2.11 9.03
CA THR A 92 0.10 2.56 10.29
C THR A 92 -0.75 2.18 11.50
N LEU A 93 -2.08 2.39 11.44
CA LEU A 93 -2.98 2.00 12.52
C LEU A 93 -2.99 0.48 12.72
N VAL A 94 -3.03 -0.30 11.64
CA VAL A 94 -2.98 -1.76 11.73
C VAL A 94 -1.62 -2.22 12.26
N ASP A 95 -0.55 -1.56 11.88
CA ASP A 95 0.80 -1.90 12.38
C ASP A 95 0.96 -1.61 13.87
N SER A 96 0.27 -0.61 14.40
CA SER A 96 0.27 -0.27 15.83
C SER A 96 -0.59 -1.19 16.71
N ILE A 97 -1.36 -2.10 16.14
CA ILE A 97 -2.13 -3.10 16.91
C ILE A 97 -1.16 -4.00 17.66
N ASP A 98 -1.52 -4.34 18.89
CA ASP A 98 -0.77 -5.26 19.72
C ASP A 98 -0.54 -6.63 19.04
N GLU A 99 0.66 -7.20 19.22
CA GLU A 99 1.07 -8.43 18.52
C GLU A 99 0.23 -9.65 18.95
N ASP A 100 -0.25 -9.72 20.19
CA ASP A 100 -1.11 -10.82 20.64
C ASP A 100 -2.47 -10.76 19.92
N LEU A 101 -3.02 -9.56 19.75
CA LEU A 101 -4.26 -9.36 19.01
C LEU A 101 -4.05 -9.65 17.50
N LYS A 102 -2.93 -9.22 16.92
CA LYS A 102 -2.59 -9.57 15.53
C LYS A 102 -2.48 -11.08 15.35
N MET A 103 -1.84 -11.78 16.29
CA MET A 103 -1.70 -13.23 16.22
C MET A 103 -3.07 -13.92 16.28
N LYS A 104 -3.93 -13.49 17.20
CA LYS A 104 -5.30 -14.02 17.30
C LYS A 104 -6.08 -13.80 16.00
N MET A 105 -6.03 -12.60 15.43
CA MET A 105 -6.69 -12.32 14.15
C MET A 105 -6.12 -13.19 13.01
N TYR A 106 -4.81 -13.39 12.98
CA TYR A 106 -4.17 -14.26 11.99
C TYR A 106 -4.65 -15.72 12.12
N GLU A 107 -4.81 -16.24 13.34
CA GLU A 107 -5.33 -17.59 13.59
C GLU A 107 -6.81 -17.72 13.20
N ASP A 108 -7.63 -16.75 13.61
CA ASP A 108 -9.08 -16.74 13.35
C ASP A 108 -9.42 -16.65 11.85
N PHE A 109 -8.66 -15.88 11.08
CA PHE A 109 -8.93 -15.62 9.67
C PHE A 109 -8.07 -16.43 8.69
N GLY A 110 -6.89 -16.87 9.12
CA GLY A 110 -5.86 -17.44 8.24
C GLY A 110 -6.34 -18.65 7.44
N LEU A 111 -7.14 -19.54 8.05
CA LEU A 111 -7.73 -20.70 7.35
C LEU A 111 -8.70 -20.29 6.22
N GLY A 112 -9.40 -19.17 6.40
CA GLY A 112 -10.29 -18.63 5.37
C GLY A 112 -9.47 -18.02 4.22
N PHE A 113 -8.47 -17.21 4.55
CA PHE A 113 -7.62 -16.54 3.58
C PHE A 113 -6.73 -17.48 2.78
N SER A 114 -6.23 -18.55 3.37
CA SER A 114 -5.41 -19.56 2.68
C SER A 114 -6.17 -20.33 1.58
N LYS A 115 -7.50 -20.28 1.57
CA LYS A 115 -8.36 -20.86 0.52
C LYS A 115 -8.59 -19.91 -0.67
N LEU A 116 -8.15 -18.66 -0.55
CA LEU A 116 -8.32 -17.66 -1.60
C LEU A 116 -7.24 -17.84 -2.68
N ASP A 117 -7.67 -17.95 -3.92
CA ASP A 117 -6.76 -17.92 -5.06
C ASP A 117 -6.34 -16.48 -5.40
N ARG A 118 -5.36 -16.34 -6.29
CA ARG A 118 -4.84 -15.04 -6.72
C ARG A 118 -5.94 -14.13 -7.31
N GLU A 119 -6.92 -14.71 -7.98
CA GLU A 119 -8.02 -13.96 -8.58
C GLU A 119 -8.96 -13.38 -7.52
N MET A 120 -9.22 -14.12 -6.44
CA MET A 120 -10.01 -13.64 -5.30
C MET A 120 -9.25 -12.55 -4.53
N ILE A 121 -7.94 -12.73 -4.30
CA ILE A 121 -7.09 -11.71 -3.67
C ILE A 121 -7.15 -10.40 -4.46
N LYS A 122 -6.96 -10.45 -5.77
CA LYS A 122 -7.07 -9.28 -6.65
C LYS A 122 -8.47 -8.66 -6.61
N THR A 123 -9.50 -9.48 -6.48
CA THR A 123 -10.89 -9.01 -6.35
C THR A 123 -11.09 -8.25 -5.04
N ILE A 124 -10.56 -8.75 -3.92
CA ILE A 124 -10.62 -8.08 -2.61
C ILE A 124 -9.93 -6.72 -2.67
N GLU A 125 -8.69 -6.67 -3.15
CA GLU A 125 -7.90 -5.44 -3.25
C GLU A 125 -8.61 -4.38 -4.09
N THR A 126 -9.06 -4.77 -5.28
CA THR A 126 -9.77 -3.85 -6.18
C THR A 126 -11.10 -3.40 -5.60
N PHE A 127 -11.85 -4.28 -4.94
CA PHE A 127 -13.13 -3.94 -4.33
C PHE A 127 -12.97 -2.92 -3.20
N PHE A 128 -11.95 -3.07 -2.35
CA PHE A 128 -11.61 -2.06 -1.33
C PHE A 128 -11.12 -0.75 -1.95
N LYS A 129 -10.26 -0.81 -2.97
CA LYS A 129 -9.78 0.38 -3.71
C LYS A 129 -10.92 1.18 -4.32
N CYS A 130 -11.95 0.52 -4.82
CA CYS A 130 -13.15 1.14 -5.38
C CYS A 130 -14.21 1.51 -4.31
N GLY A 131 -13.84 1.57 -3.02
CA GLY A 131 -14.75 1.98 -1.94
C GLY A 131 -15.97 1.09 -1.78
N LEU A 132 -15.83 -0.22 -1.99
CA LEU A 132 -16.89 -1.24 -1.93
C LEU A 132 -17.99 -1.04 -3.02
N ASN A 133 -17.66 -0.35 -4.09
CA ASN A 133 -18.57 -0.11 -5.20
C ASN A 133 -18.45 -1.24 -6.25
N ILE A 134 -19.51 -2.06 -6.37
CA ILE A 134 -19.54 -3.20 -7.30
C ILE A 134 -19.38 -2.75 -8.76
N SER A 135 -19.98 -1.62 -9.14
CA SER A 135 -19.94 -1.17 -10.54
C SER A 135 -18.53 -0.71 -10.94
N ASP A 136 -17.87 0.03 -10.07
CA ASP A 136 -16.53 0.54 -10.34
C ASP A 136 -15.49 -0.58 -10.25
N ALA A 137 -15.60 -1.47 -9.25
CA ALA A 137 -14.72 -2.62 -9.13
C ALA A 137 -14.87 -3.61 -10.32
N SER A 138 -16.08 -3.80 -10.85
CA SER A 138 -16.27 -4.66 -12.03
C SER A 138 -15.62 -4.10 -13.28
N LYS A 139 -15.65 -2.77 -13.47
CA LYS A 139 -14.96 -2.08 -14.57
C LYS A 139 -13.44 -2.19 -14.42
N GLU A 140 -12.92 -1.91 -13.23
CA GLU A 140 -11.48 -1.97 -12.93
C GLU A 140 -10.91 -3.39 -13.13
N LEU A 141 -11.69 -4.42 -12.78
CA LEU A 141 -11.33 -5.83 -12.97
C LEU A 141 -11.60 -6.35 -14.39
N TYR A 142 -12.20 -5.54 -15.26
CA TYR A 142 -12.62 -5.94 -16.60
C TYR A 142 -13.53 -7.18 -16.62
N VAL A 143 -14.45 -7.29 -15.64
CA VAL A 143 -15.40 -8.40 -15.53
C VAL A 143 -16.84 -7.92 -15.53
N HIS A 144 -17.78 -8.82 -15.90
CA HIS A 144 -19.19 -8.51 -15.76
C HIS A 144 -19.59 -8.42 -14.28
N ARG A 145 -20.54 -7.52 -13.94
CA ARG A 145 -21.06 -7.32 -12.57
C ARG A 145 -21.44 -8.65 -11.88
N ASN A 146 -22.10 -9.55 -12.59
CA ASN A 146 -22.50 -10.84 -12.00
C ASN A 146 -21.31 -11.73 -11.67
N THR A 147 -20.22 -11.66 -12.44
CA THR A 147 -18.97 -12.36 -12.15
C THR A 147 -18.34 -11.84 -10.87
N LEU A 148 -18.34 -10.51 -10.69
CA LEU A 148 -17.84 -9.92 -9.45
C LEU A 148 -18.69 -10.36 -8.25
N ILE A 149 -20.01 -10.31 -8.35
CA ILE A 149 -20.91 -10.79 -7.27
C ILE A 149 -20.61 -12.25 -6.93
N TYR A 150 -20.48 -13.12 -7.92
CA TYR A 150 -20.12 -14.52 -7.70
C TYR A 150 -18.78 -14.67 -6.96
N ARG A 151 -17.77 -13.87 -7.32
CA ARG A 151 -16.47 -13.88 -6.61
C ARG A 151 -16.61 -13.42 -5.16
N LEU A 152 -17.39 -12.37 -4.90
CA LEU A 152 -17.66 -11.87 -3.54
C LEU A 152 -18.40 -12.93 -2.71
N ASP A 153 -19.37 -13.64 -3.29
CA ASP A 153 -20.06 -14.74 -2.62
C ASP A 153 -19.12 -15.91 -2.29
N LYS A 154 -18.15 -16.19 -3.18
CA LYS A 154 -17.14 -17.21 -2.95
C LYS A 154 -16.17 -16.80 -1.83
N ILE A 155 -15.75 -15.53 -1.79
CA ILE A 155 -14.93 -14.97 -0.72
C ILE A 155 -15.67 -15.11 0.61
N GLN A 156 -16.95 -14.72 0.67
CA GLN A 156 -17.78 -14.87 1.87
C GLN A 156 -17.87 -16.32 2.33
N LYS A 157 -18.04 -17.27 1.42
CA LYS A 157 -18.07 -18.71 1.76
C LYS A 157 -16.75 -19.23 2.33
N CYS A 158 -15.62 -18.70 1.86
CA CYS A 158 -14.31 -19.11 2.35
C CYS A 158 -13.97 -18.50 3.71
N THR A 159 -14.40 -17.26 3.95
CA THR A 159 -13.97 -16.45 5.09
C THR A 159 -15.05 -16.24 6.14
N SER A 160 -16.31 -16.55 5.83
CA SER A 160 -17.50 -16.27 6.64
C SER A 160 -17.81 -14.77 6.83
N TYR A 161 -17.15 -13.88 6.11
CA TYR A 161 -17.35 -12.42 6.15
C TYR A 161 -17.88 -11.90 4.83
N ASP A 162 -18.93 -11.10 4.87
CA ASP A 162 -19.45 -10.38 3.69
C ASP A 162 -18.83 -8.99 3.58
N ILE A 163 -17.82 -8.86 2.73
CA ILE A 163 -17.12 -7.58 2.54
C ILE A 163 -17.97 -6.50 1.84
N ARG A 164 -19.23 -6.79 1.48
CA ARG A 164 -20.23 -5.79 1.06
C ARG A 164 -20.88 -5.09 2.25
N ASN A 165 -20.86 -5.72 3.43
CA ASN A 165 -21.28 -5.12 4.68
C ASN A 165 -20.13 -4.29 5.25
N PHE A 166 -20.34 -3.00 5.46
CA PHE A 166 -19.28 -2.09 5.91
C PHE A 166 -18.59 -2.53 7.21
N ASN A 167 -19.34 -2.96 8.23
CA ASN A 167 -18.76 -3.35 9.50
C ASN A 167 -17.89 -4.61 9.37
N GLU A 168 -18.36 -5.59 8.59
CA GLU A 168 -17.60 -6.80 8.30
C GLU A 168 -16.38 -6.49 7.42
N ALA A 169 -16.52 -5.62 6.44
CA ALA A 169 -15.45 -5.18 5.56
C ALA A 169 -14.30 -4.51 6.32
N VAL A 170 -14.59 -3.71 7.35
CA VAL A 170 -13.55 -3.07 8.18
C VAL A 170 -12.72 -4.12 8.89
N ILE A 171 -13.36 -5.06 9.60
CA ILE A 171 -12.67 -6.15 10.31
C ILE A 171 -11.89 -7.03 9.34
N PHE A 172 -12.52 -7.39 8.22
CA PHE A 172 -11.89 -8.17 7.17
C PHE A 172 -10.63 -7.49 6.62
N LYS A 173 -10.69 -6.18 6.32
CA LYS A 173 -9.55 -5.42 5.77
C LYS A 173 -8.37 -5.41 6.74
N ILE A 174 -8.62 -5.23 8.05
CA ILE A 174 -7.59 -5.31 9.08
C ILE A 174 -6.96 -6.70 9.10
N ALA A 175 -7.78 -7.75 9.22
CA ALA A 175 -7.32 -9.12 9.27
C ALA A 175 -6.56 -9.54 7.99
N PHE A 176 -7.03 -9.09 6.83
CA PHE A 176 -6.40 -9.38 5.53
C PHE A 176 -5.00 -8.76 5.43
N LEU A 177 -4.84 -7.51 5.90
CA LEU A 177 -3.55 -6.86 5.93
C LEU A 177 -2.57 -7.57 6.88
N ILE A 178 -3.02 -7.93 8.09
CA ILE A 178 -2.23 -8.69 9.06
C ILE A 178 -1.78 -10.04 8.47
N TRP A 179 -2.71 -10.78 7.86
CA TRP A 179 -2.42 -12.06 7.22
C TRP A 179 -1.37 -11.91 6.12
N ARG A 180 -1.53 -10.93 5.25
CA ARG A 180 -0.59 -10.65 4.14
C ARG A 180 0.82 -10.37 4.65
N GLY A 181 0.97 -9.50 5.65
CA GLY A 181 2.28 -9.20 6.24
C GLY A 181 2.97 -10.41 6.88
N LYS A 182 2.22 -11.34 7.44
CA LYS A 182 2.79 -12.57 8.02
C LYS A 182 3.15 -13.62 6.95
N GLU A 183 2.44 -13.68 5.83
CA GLU A 183 2.79 -14.61 4.73
C GLU A 183 4.06 -14.19 4.00
N ILE A 184 4.34 -12.89 3.89
CA ILE A 184 5.57 -12.37 3.25
C ILE A 184 6.80 -12.60 4.15
N SER A 185 6.59 -12.62 5.47
CA SER A 185 7.68 -12.78 6.45
C SER A 185 8.11 -14.25 6.65
N LYS A 186 7.45 -15.21 5.98
CA LYS A 186 7.80 -16.64 5.99
C LYS A 186 8.78 -16.99 4.88
#